data_8aa125bee14b33a53b41d2781b5469fc
#
_entry.id   8aa125bee14b33a53b41d2781b5469fc
#
_cell.length_a   1.000
_cell.length_b   1.000
_cell.length_c   1.000
_cell.angle_alpha   90.00
_cell.angle_beta   90.00
_cell.angle_gamma   90.00
#
_symmetry.space_group_name_H-M   'P 1'
#
loop_
_entity.id
_entity.type
_entity.pdbx_description
1 polymer ?
#
loop_
_entity_poly.entity_id
_entity_poly.type
_entity_poly.pdbx_seq_one_letter_code
_entity_poly.pdbx_strand_id
1 'polypeptide(L)'
;MFAYDVDGNVPYVADTGGWVRLLQEGDSISLLGNVGSIASISNGQILQWNSSGGRFDPATLSTGIASLAADTTPQLGGDLDAQGNDVQDVGYVSHRSPDATVTQTLTVTVATKTTEHTAYGDGSSSGYVIDGHEGPHLQLSPGVYKFDQADGTNSGHPLRFYDTASKTTQYTTNVTTSGTPGSSGAHTTITITKATPSTLHYQ
;
A
#
# COMPACT_ATOMS: atom_id res chain seq x y z
N MET A 1 19.93 -57.18 20.66
CA MET A 1 20.31 -58.35 19.80
C MET A 1 19.95 -57.98 18.38
N PHE A 2 20.78 -58.32 17.40
CA PHE A 2 20.50 -58.10 15.98
C PHE A 2 20.21 -59.46 15.32
N ALA A 3 19.31 -59.47 14.40
CA ALA A 3 19.03 -60.62 13.55
C ALA A 3 18.91 -60.18 12.09
N TYR A 4 19.13 -61.14 11.18
CA TYR A 4 18.92 -60.94 9.74
C TYR A 4 17.87 -61.93 9.27
N ASP A 5 16.93 -61.46 8.48
CA ASP A 5 16.10 -62.31 7.66
C ASP A 5 16.94 -62.80 6.48
N VAL A 6 17.21 -64.12 6.46
CA VAL A 6 18.11 -64.74 5.46
C VAL A 6 17.55 -64.74 4.05
N ASP A 7 16.22 -64.66 3.92
CA ASP A 7 15.53 -64.71 2.61
C ASP A 7 15.43 -63.31 1.98
N GLY A 8 15.31 -62.23 2.79
CA GLY A 8 15.17 -60.88 2.32
C GLY A 8 16.38 -59.98 2.58
N ASN A 9 17.42 -60.47 3.26
CA ASN A 9 18.59 -59.72 3.70
C ASN A 9 18.24 -58.44 4.46
N VAL A 10 17.22 -58.52 5.30
CA VAL A 10 16.71 -57.37 6.05
C VAL A 10 17.20 -57.42 7.50
N PRO A 11 17.83 -56.37 8.02
CA PRO A 11 18.27 -56.34 9.41
C PRO A 11 17.12 -56.01 10.37
N TYR A 12 17.13 -56.61 11.53
CA TYR A 12 16.20 -56.38 12.64
C TYR A 12 16.98 -56.11 13.93
N VAL A 13 16.37 -55.32 14.80
CA VAL A 13 16.80 -55.10 16.18
C VAL A 13 15.71 -55.55 17.13
N ALA A 14 16.10 -56.20 18.21
CA ALA A 14 15.16 -56.55 19.29
C ALA A 14 14.90 -55.31 20.16
N ASP A 15 13.65 -55.01 20.40
CA ASP A 15 13.19 -54.09 21.41
C ASP A 15 12.25 -54.79 22.41
N THR A 16 11.61 -54.04 23.31
CA THR A 16 10.71 -54.59 24.34
C THR A 16 9.44 -55.21 23.77
N GLY A 17 9.05 -54.89 22.52
CA GLY A 17 7.86 -55.40 21.80
C GLY A 17 8.15 -56.52 20.82
N GLY A 18 9.44 -56.88 20.61
CA GLY A 18 9.82 -57.91 19.66
C GLY A 18 10.91 -57.48 18.69
N TRP A 19 10.89 -58.05 17.49
CA TRP A 19 11.86 -57.74 16.45
C TRP A 19 11.36 -56.60 15.58
N VAL A 20 12.12 -55.51 15.51
CA VAL A 20 11.81 -54.32 14.68
C VAL A 20 12.73 -54.31 13.47
N ARG A 21 12.16 -54.19 12.27
CA ARG A 21 12.91 -54.06 11.03
C ARG A 21 13.65 -52.74 10.98
N LEU A 22 14.93 -52.78 10.61
CA LEU A 22 15.69 -51.56 10.33
C LEU A 22 15.45 -51.13 8.87
N LEU A 23 15.33 -49.80 8.67
CA LEU A 23 15.25 -49.26 7.34
C LEU A 23 16.60 -49.35 6.63
N GLN A 24 16.57 -49.65 5.35
CA GLN A 24 17.73 -49.73 4.46
C GLN A 24 17.62 -48.71 3.32
N GLU A 25 18.72 -48.53 2.59
CA GLU A 25 18.72 -47.77 1.35
C GLU A 25 17.72 -48.40 0.37
N GLY A 26 16.82 -47.56 -0.18
CA GLY A 26 15.74 -47.98 -1.07
C GLY A 26 14.42 -48.31 -0.37
N ASP A 27 14.39 -48.37 0.97
CA ASP A 27 13.14 -48.53 1.70
C ASP A 27 12.25 -47.31 1.55
N SER A 28 10.94 -47.55 1.51
CA SER A 28 9.96 -46.48 1.47
C SER A 28 9.84 -45.83 2.86
N ILE A 29 9.78 -44.51 2.88
CA ILE A 29 9.50 -43.72 4.09
C ILE A 29 8.17 -44.11 4.75
N SER A 30 7.26 -44.76 4.04
CA SER A 30 6.00 -45.30 4.56
C SER A 30 6.18 -46.43 5.61
N LEU A 31 7.37 -47.01 5.71
CA LEU A 31 7.70 -47.99 6.72
C LEU A 31 7.93 -47.38 8.12
N LEU A 32 8.08 -46.06 8.22
CA LEU A 32 8.08 -45.40 9.50
C LEU A 32 6.67 -45.34 10.09
N GLY A 33 6.50 -45.82 11.32
CA GLY A 33 5.20 -45.94 11.95
C GLY A 33 4.46 -44.60 12.17
N ASN A 34 5.17 -43.49 12.09
CA ASN A 34 4.64 -42.14 12.23
C ASN A 34 4.49 -41.41 10.88
N VAL A 35 4.54 -42.11 9.78
CA VAL A 35 4.24 -41.57 8.45
C VAL A 35 2.93 -42.19 7.96
N GLY A 36 1.96 -41.38 7.61
CA GLY A 36 0.70 -41.84 7.00
C GLY A 36 0.91 -42.43 5.62
N SER A 37 -0.17 -42.94 5.03
CA SER A 37 -0.09 -43.52 3.69
C SER A 37 0.40 -42.49 2.68
N ILE A 38 1.54 -42.76 2.05
CA ILE A 38 2.10 -41.96 0.96
C ILE A 38 1.79 -42.55 -0.42
N ALA A 39 0.97 -43.62 -0.47
CA ALA A 39 0.63 -44.29 -1.73
C ALA A 39 -0.08 -43.36 -2.74
N SER A 40 -0.72 -42.31 -2.27
CA SER A 40 -1.42 -41.31 -3.08
C SER A 40 -0.77 -39.96 -3.11
N ILE A 41 0.50 -39.87 -2.70
CA ILE A 41 1.21 -38.58 -2.76
C ILE A 41 1.38 -38.15 -4.21
N SER A 42 0.99 -36.90 -4.51
CA SER A 42 1.09 -36.31 -5.84
C SER A 42 2.29 -35.38 -5.93
N ASN A 43 2.76 -35.10 -7.15
CA ASN A 43 3.83 -34.19 -7.38
C ASN A 43 3.51 -32.78 -6.76
N GLY A 44 4.45 -32.21 -6.06
CA GLY A 44 4.29 -30.92 -5.36
C GLY A 44 3.69 -30.99 -3.95
N GLN A 45 3.33 -32.18 -3.47
CA GLN A 45 2.96 -32.36 -2.08
C GLN A 45 4.18 -32.53 -1.18
N ILE A 46 4.02 -32.16 0.08
CA ILE A 46 5.00 -32.30 1.17
C ILE A 46 4.43 -33.22 2.25
N LEU A 47 5.30 -33.74 3.13
CA LEU A 47 4.86 -34.37 4.36
C LEU A 47 4.74 -33.31 5.45
N GLN A 48 3.54 -33.14 5.98
CA GLN A 48 3.22 -32.20 7.05
C GLN A 48 2.85 -32.95 8.33
N TRP A 49 3.30 -32.44 9.48
CA TRP A 49 2.94 -33.02 10.77
C TRP A 49 1.46 -32.78 11.07
N ASN A 50 0.72 -33.88 11.26
CA ASN A 50 -0.67 -33.88 11.69
C ASN A 50 -0.71 -34.15 13.21
N SER A 51 -0.93 -33.09 14.00
CA SER A 51 -0.97 -33.22 15.46
C SER A 51 -2.12 -34.07 15.99
N SER A 52 -3.25 -34.10 15.28
CA SER A 52 -4.43 -34.94 15.65
C SER A 52 -4.19 -36.42 15.41
N GLY A 53 -3.42 -36.75 14.37
CA GLY A 53 -3.06 -38.11 14.01
C GLY A 53 -1.74 -38.60 14.60
N GLY A 54 -0.93 -37.67 15.17
CA GLY A 54 0.42 -37.98 15.69
C GLY A 54 1.38 -38.52 14.63
N ARG A 55 1.22 -38.09 13.38
CA ARG A 55 1.99 -38.56 12.25
C ARG A 55 2.19 -37.50 11.17
N PHE A 56 3.10 -37.78 10.23
CA PHE A 56 3.24 -37.02 9.00
C PHE A 56 2.28 -37.51 7.93
N ASP A 57 1.46 -36.61 7.39
CA ASP A 57 0.56 -36.90 6.29
C ASP A 57 0.92 -36.10 5.03
N PRO A 58 0.65 -36.59 3.82
CA PRO A 58 0.78 -35.80 2.60
C PRO A 58 -0.10 -34.56 2.64
N ALA A 59 0.47 -33.43 2.37
CA ALA A 59 -0.21 -32.13 2.33
C ALA A 59 0.18 -31.36 1.08
N THR A 60 -0.77 -30.65 0.50
CA THR A 60 -0.46 -29.71 -0.56
C THR A 60 0.16 -28.46 0.06
N LEU A 61 1.36 -28.09 -0.39
CA LEU A 61 1.92 -26.80 -0.04
C LEU A 61 1.03 -25.73 -0.67
N SER A 62 0.35 -24.96 0.13
CA SER A 62 -0.29 -23.74 -0.38
C SER A 62 0.82 -22.75 -0.70
N THR A 63 1.28 -22.76 -1.95
CA THR A 63 2.25 -21.80 -2.47
C THR A 63 1.54 -20.46 -2.62
N GLY A 64 1.71 -19.61 -1.65
CA GLY A 64 1.11 -18.28 -1.67
C GLY A 64 -0.36 -18.27 -1.23
N ILE A 65 -0.91 -17.10 -1.20
CA ILE A 65 -2.34 -16.85 -0.94
C ILE A 65 -3.11 -17.33 -2.18
N ALA A 66 -3.86 -18.43 -2.06
CA ALA A 66 -4.64 -19.02 -3.16
C ALA A 66 -5.66 -18.01 -3.75
N SER A 67 -6.05 -17.03 -2.96
CA SER A 67 -6.85 -15.87 -3.37
C SER A 67 -6.75 -14.80 -2.30
N LEU A 68 -6.44 -13.56 -2.70
CA LEU A 68 -6.60 -12.40 -1.83
C LEU A 68 -8.06 -12.17 -1.40
N ALA A 69 -9.02 -12.80 -2.09
CA ALA A 69 -10.44 -12.76 -1.73
C ALA A 69 -10.75 -13.47 -0.41
N ALA A 70 -9.88 -14.40 0.02
CA ALA A 70 -10.04 -15.10 1.31
C ALA A 70 -9.41 -14.31 2.48
N ASP A 71 -8.57 -13.34 2.20
CA ASP A 71 -7.97 -12.46 3.21
C ASP A 71 -8.79 -11.17 3.30
N THR A 72 -9.50 -11.02 4.41
CA THR A 72 -10.33 -9.82 4.67
C THR A 72 -9.51 -8.59 5.06
N THR A 73 -8.22 -8.78 5.33
CA THR A 73 -7.29 -7.71 5.72
C THR A 73 -5.90 -7.90 5.09
N PRO A 74 -5.81 -8.05 3.76
CA PRO A 74 -4.52 -8.30 3.11
C PRO A 74 -3.56 -7.15 3.37
N GLN A 75 -2.38 -7.46 3.91
CA GLN A 75 -1.31 -6.50 4.11
C GLN A 75 -0.13 -6.88 3.22
N LEU A 76 0.23 -5.99 2.31
CA LEU A 76 1.47 -6.11 1.54
C LEU A 76 2.59 -5.49 2.37
N GLY A 77 3.60 -6.26 2.70
CA GLY A 77 4.77 -5.80 3.46
C GLY A 77 5.73 -4.90 2.66
N GLY A 78 5.38 -4.57 1.41
CA GLY A 78 6.15 -3.74 0.48
C GLY A 78 5.26 -3.26 -0.67
N ASP A 79 5.87 -2.64 -1.65
CA ASP A 79 5.16 -2.14 -2.83
C ASP A 79 4.53 -3.28 -3.64
N LEU A 80 3.32 -3.04 -4.17
CA LEU A 80 2.68 -3.94 -5.12
C LEU A 80 3.32 -3.75 -6.50
N ASP A 81 4.16 -4.68 -6.91
CA ASP A 81 4.66 -4.74 -8.28
C ASP A 81 3.67 -5.55 -9.15
N ALA A 82 2.94 -4.86 -10.00
CA ALA A 82 2.00 -5.49 -10.93
C ALA A 82 2.71 -6.11 -12.16
N GLN A 83 4.03 -6.04 -12.26
CA GLN A 83 4.85 -6.63 -13.33
C GLN A 83 4.35 -6.31 -14.75
N GLY A 84 3.90 -5.08 -14.97
CA GLY A 84 3.37 -4.62 -16.26
C GLY A 84 1.91 -5.02 -16.53
N ASN A 85 1.22 -5.65 -15.57
CA ASN A 85 -0.21 -5.92 -15.68
C ASN A 85 -1.03 -4.76 -15.10
N ASP A 86 -2.22 -4.54 -15.65
CA ASP A 86 -3.14 -3.55 -15.13
C ASP A 86 -3.73 -3.99 -13.78
N VAL A 87 -3.81 -3.07 -12.83
CA VAL A 87 -4.59 -3.25 -11.61
C VAL A 87 -6.01 -2.77 -11.90
N GLN A 88 -6.92 -3.71 -12.20
CA GLN A 88 -8.31 -3.42 -12.57
C GLN A 88 -9.23 -3.42 -11.35
N ASP A 89 -10.38 -2.74 -11.49
CA ASP A 89 -11.45 -2.66 -10.46
C ASP A 89 -10.99 -2.12 -9.10
N VAL A 90 -10.01 -1.23 -9.10
CA VAL A 90 -9.60 -0.53 -7.89
C VAL A 90 -10.65 0.51 -7.55
N GLY A 91 -11.62 0.15 -6.72
CA GLY A 91 -12.73 1.03 -6.35
C GLY A 91 -12.29 2.30 -5.61
N TYR A 92 -11.23 2.24 -4.84
CA TYR A 92 -10.63 3.39 -4.16
C TYR A 92 -9.20 3.09 -3.70
N VAL A 93 -8.23 3.80 -4.23
CA VAL A 93 -6.84 3.80 -3.70
C VAL A 93 -6.73 4.94 -2.70
N SER A 94 -6.83 4.65 -1.40
CA SER A 94 -6.45 5.64 -0.40
C SER A 94 -4.96 5.51 -0.15
N HIS A 95 -4.19 6.50 -0.53
CA HIS A 95 -2.85 6.69 0.01
C HIS A 95 -3.00 7.06 1.49
N ARG A 96 -3.13 6.06 2.36
CA ARG A 96 -2.80 6.27 3.76
C ARG A 96 -1.29 6.27 3.85
N SER A 97 -0.68 7.43 3.79
CA SER A 97 0.58 7.62 4.50
C SER A 97 0.30 7.29 5.97
N PRO A 98 1.00 6.35 6.61
CA PRO A 98 0.82 6.05 8.03
C PRO A 98 1.17 7.24 8.92
N ASP A 99 1.75 8.27 8.34
CA ASP A 99 2.06 9.53 9.01
C ASP A 99 1.12 10.62 8.51
N ALA A 100 0.14 10.98 9.35
CA ALA A 100 -0.87 12.01 9.11
C ALA A 100 -0.28 13.44 9.01
N THR A 101 1.01 13.57 8.76
CA THR A 101 1.77 14.82 8.75
C THR A 101 2.65 15.02 7.52
N VAL A 102 2.31 14.46 6.37
CA VAL A 102 2.99 14.91 5.13
C VAL A 102 2.46 16.30 4.78
N THR A 103 3.11 17.31 5.33
CA THR A 103 2.87 18.70 4.90
C THR A 103 3.64 18.92 3.60
N GLN A 104 2.94 18.97 2.48
CA GLN A 104 3.52 19.43 1.23
C GLN A 104 3.49 20.96 1.22
N THR A 105 4.63 21.59 0.93
CA THR A 105 4.72 23.03 0.74
C THR A 105 4.74 23.35 -0.75
N LEU A 106 3.84 24.24 -1.18
CA LEU A 106 3.73 24.78 -2.52
C LEU A 106 4.14 26.24 -2.49
N THR A 107 5.09 26.63 -3.33
CA THR A 107 5.54 28.03 -3.43
C THR A 107 4.52 28.83 -4.23
N VAL A 108 4.10 29.99 -3.72
CA VAL A 108 3.15 30.88 -4.38
C VAL A 108 3.82 32.21 -4.68
N THR A 109 3.69 32.65 -5.93
CA THR A 109 4.06 34.00 -6.37
C THR A 109 2.92 34.61 -7.19
N VAL A 110 2.97 35.90 -7.45
CA VAL A 110 2.01 36.58 -8.32
C VAL A 110 2.78 37.22 -9.49
N ALA A 111 2.28 36.99 -10.70
CA ALA A 111 2.87 37.49 -11.93
C ALA A 111 1.80 37.99 -12.90
N THR A 112 2.20 38.75 -13.90
CA THR A 112 1.33 39.08 -15.03
C THR A 112 0.97 37.82 -15.77
N LYS A 113 -0.32 37.59 -16.01
CA LYS A 113 -0.82 36.44 -16.73
C LYS A 113 -0.31 36.40 -18.17
N THR A 114 0.14 35.24 -18.63
CA THR A 114 0.40 34.96 -20.04
C THR A 114 -0.71 34.10 -20.62
N THR A 115 -0.62 33.75 -21.88
CA THR A 115 -1.57 32.83 -22.54
C THR A 115 -1.61 31.43 -21.93
N GLU A 116 -0.65 31.10 -21.08
CA GLU A 116 -0.59 29.81 -20.38
C GLU A 116 -1.45 29.81 -19.10
N HIS A 117 -1.83 30.98 -18.60
CA HIS A 117 -2.67 31.06 -17.41
C HIS A 117 -4.10 30.65 -17.71
N THR A 118 -4.68 29.75 -16.91
CA THR A 118 -6.05 29.22 -17.11
C THR A 118 -7.15 30.28 -17.18
N ALA A 119 -6.93 31.46 -16.60
CA ALA A 119 -7.83 32.63 -16.66
C ALA A 119 -7.17 33.81 -17.42
N TYR A 120 -6.41 33.55 -18.48
CA TYR A 120 -5.87 34.62 -19.35
C TYR A 120 -7.01 35.39 -20.02
N GLY A 121 -6.94 36.71 -19.95
CA GLY A 121 -7.97 37.58 -20.50
C GLY A 121 -9.16 37.84 -19.57
N ASP A 122 -9.30 37.09 -18.49
CA ASP A 122 -10.38 37.23 -17.53
C ASP A 122 -9.92 37.93 -16.24
N GLY A 123 -10.69 38.92 -15.79
CA GLY A 123 -10.47 39.64 -14.52
C GLY A 123 -9.16 40.44 -14.49
N SER A 124 -8.40 40.35 -13.40
CA SER A 124 -7.13 41.03 -13.21
C SER A 124 -6.08 40.56 -14.21
N SER A 125 -5.16 41.48 -14.61
CA SER A 125 -3.96 41.11 -15.39
C SER A 125 -2.95 40.28 -14.61
N SER A 126 -3.04 40.21 -13.26
CA SER A 126 -2.19 39.43 -12.40
C SER A 126 -2.84 38.11 -12.02
N GLY A 127 -2.05 37.08 -11.87
CA GLY A 127 -2.49 35.77 -11.46
C GLY A 127 -1.47 35.05 -10.58
N TYR A 128 -1.91 34.04 -9.86
CA TYR A 128 -1.03 33.18 -9.07
C TYR A 128 -0.19 32.26 -9.95
N VAL A 129 1.06 32.12 -9.57
CA VAL A 129 1.98 31.10 -10.05
C VAL A 129 2.27 30.18 -8.88
N ILE A 130 1.95 28.91 -9.02
CA ILE A 130 2.13 27.90 -7.95
C ILE A 130 3.15 26.86 -8.43
N ASP A 131 4.23 26.71 -7.70
CA ASP A 131 5.39 25.89 -8.06
C ASP A 131 5.88 26.13 -9.50
N GLY A 132 5.90 27.39 -9.91
CA GLY A 132 6.35 27.80 -11.23
C GLY A 132 5.33 27.67 -12.36
N HIS A 133 4.10 27.23 -12.09
CA HIS A 133 3.02 27.08 -13.07
C HIS A 133 1.97 28.19 -12.92
N GLU A 134 1.60 28.83 -14.02
CA GLU A 134 0.59 29.88 -14.04
C GLU A 134 -0.83 29.32 -13.88
N GLY A 135 -1.52 29.71 -12.80
CA GLY A 135 -2.89 29.35 -12.53
C GLY A 135 -3.21 27.85 -12.66
N PRO A 136 -2.40 26.93 -12.09
CA PRO A 136 -2.54 25.51 -12.35
C PRO A 136 -3.83 24.93 -11.75
N HIS A 137 -4.36 23.89 -12.38
CA HIS A 137 -5.31 23.00 -11.73
C HIS A 137 -4.56 22.05 -10.79
N LEU A 138 -4.84 22.15 -9.49
CA LEU A 138 -4.20 21.32 -8.48
C LEU A 138 -5.05 20.07 -8.20
N GLN A 139 -4.43 18.89 -8.26
CA GLN A 139 -5.03 17.64 -7.80
C GLN A 139 -4.41 17.28 -6.46
N LEU A 140 -5.17 17.42 -5.39
CA LEU A 140 -4.70 17.24 -4.03
C LEU A 140 -5.35 16.00 -3.41
N SER A 141 -4.54 15.03 -3.04
CA SER A 141 -4.97 13.87 -2.22
C SER A 141 -5.23 14.30 -0.78
N PRO A 142 -5.94 13.49 0.05
CA PRO A 142 -6.05 13.77 1.48
C PRO A 142 -4.67 13.98 2.13
N GLY A 143 -4.51 15.11 2.83
CA GLY A 143 -3.24 15.53 3.40
C GLY A 143 -3.24 17.01 3.78
N VAL A 144 -2.12 17.51 4.29
CA VAL A 144 -1.94 18.91 4.68
C VAL A 144 -1.09 19.62 3.62
N TYR A 145 -1.58 20.72 3.08
CA TYR A 145 -0.91 21.51 2.05
C TYR A 145 -0.69 22.94 2.53
N LYS A 146 0.57 23.35 2.51
CA LYS A 146 0.98 24.70 2.85
C LYS A 146 1.28 25.49 1.58
N PHE A 147 0.55 26.54 1.33
CA PHE A 147 0.81 27.50 0.25
C PHE A 147 1.65 28.62 0.81
N ASP A 148 2.94 28.60 0.52
CA ASP A 148 3.91 29.59 1.00
C ASP A 148 3.77 30.88 0.20
N GLN A 149 3.38 31.95 0.89
CA GLN A 149 3.16 33.30 0.35
C GLN A 149 4.17 34.30 0.85
N ALA A 150 5.36 33.85 1.25
CA ALA A 150 6.41 34.73 1.77
C ALA A 150 7.02 35.67 0.71
N ASP A 151 6.94 35.29 -0.57
CA ASP A 151 7.45 36.10 -1.68
C ASP A 151 6.73 37.46 -1.77
N GLY A 152 7.49 38.57 -1.96
CA GLY A 152 6.97 39.92 -1.97
C GLY A 152 5.90 40.21 -3.02
N THR A 153 5.84 39.41 -4.11
CA THR A 153 4.79 39.52 -5.14
C THR A 153 3.41 39.22 -4.60
N ASN A 154 3.29 38.46 -3.51
CA ASN A 154 2.03 38.18 -2.85
C ASN A 154 1.46 39.34 -2.04
N SER A 155 2.15 40.47 -1.94
CA SER A 155 1.66 41.62 -1.17
C SER A 155 0.32 42.12 -1.71
N GLY A 156 -0.69 42.11 -0.82
CA GLY A 156 -2.08 42.44 -1.20
C GLY A 156 -2.86 41.30 -1.90
N HIS A 157 -2.24 40.12 -2.07
CA HIS A 157 -2.83 38.99 -2.74
C HIS A 157 -2.94 37.75 -1.79
N PRO A 158 -3.85 37.76 -0.81
CA PRO A 158 -4.06 36.59 0.06
C PRO A 158 -4.72 35.45 -0.70
N LEU A 159 -4.08 34.29 -0.76
CA LEU A 159 -4.65 33.10 -1.39
C LEU A 159 -5.83 32.59 -0.56
N ARG A 160 -6.98 32.44 -1.18
CA ARG A 160 -8.23 31.98 -0.58
C ARG A 160 -8.84 30.86 -1.41
N PHE A 161 -9.58 29.99 -0.75
CA PHE A 161 -10.33 28.90 -1.40
C PHE A 161 -11.83 29.22 -1.45
N TYR A 162 -12.51 28.70 -2.46
CA TYR A 162 -13.94 28.91 -2.71
C TYR A 162 -14.60 27.60 -3.15
N ASP A 163 -15.85 27.42 -2.79
CA ASP A 163 -16.65 26.23 -3.16
C ASP A 163 -17.32 26.37 -4.53
N THR A 164 -17.35 27.57 -5.12
CA THR A 164 -17.96 27.85 -6.41
C THR A 164 -17.02 28.62 -7.34
N ALA A 165 -17.18 28.43 -8.63
CA ALA A 165 -16.43 29.14 -9.67
C ALA A 165 -16.67 30.66 -9.63
N SER A 166 -17.83 31.12 -9.15
CA SER A 166 -18.16 32.53 -8.98
C SER A 166 -17.37 33.19 -7.84
N LYS A 167 -16.74 32.37 -6.97
CA LYS A 167 -15.89 32.85 -5.85
C LYS A 167 -16.61 33.81 -4.90
N THR A 168 -17.93 33.60 -4.73
CA THR A 168 -18.77 34.42 -3.85
C THR A 168 -18.73 33.97 -2.40
N THR A 169 -18.55 32.67 -2.15
CA THR A 169 -18.51 32.09 -0.81
C THR A 169 -17.13 31.47 -0.57
N GLN A 170 -16.41 32.04 0.38
CA GLN A 170 -15.10 31.51 0.75
C GLN A 170 -15.23 30.17 1.48
N TYR A 171 -14.47 29.17 1.07
CA TYR A 171 -14.29 27.91 1.78
C TYR A 171 -13.26 28.06 2.88
N THR A 172 -13.66 27.88 4.13
CA THR A 172 -12.80 28.07 5.33
C THR A 172 -12.61 26.81 6.15
N THR A 173 -13.32 25.71 5.83
CA THR A 173 -13.24 24.46 6.58
C THR A 173 -11.83 23.86 6.45
N ASN A 174 -11.16 23.64 7.58
CA ASN A 174 -9.78 23.15 7.65
C ASN A 174 -8.77 24.03 6.90
N VAL A 175 -9.06 25.34 6.78
CA VAL A 175 -8.15 26.34 6.22
C VAL A 175 -7.65 27.25 7.33
N THR A 176 -6.35 27.47 7.40
CA THR A 176 -5.71 28.43 8.32
C THR A 176 -4.75 29.33 7.56
N THR A 177 -4.57 30.55 8.04
CA THR A 177 -3.63 31.51 7.47
C THR A 177 -2.66 32.00 8.54
N SER A 178 -1.44 32.32 8.16
CA SER A 178 -0.40 32.86 9.05
C SER A 178 0.36 33.97 8.32
N GLY A 179 0.66 35.02 9.05
CA GLY A 179 1.41 36.16 8.51
C GLY A 179 0.61 37.04 7.53
N THR A 180 1.29 38.01 6.94
CA THR A 180 0.74 38.89 5.88
C THR A 180 1.35 38.45 4.55
N PRO A 181 0.56 38.12 3.52
CA PRO A 181 1.09 37.77 2.21
C PRO A 181 2.12 38.76 1.69
N GLY A 182 3.23 38.26 1.19
CA GLY A 182 4.39 39.07 0.80
C GLY A 182 5.42 39.29 1.92
N SER A 183 5.20 38.75 3.12
CA SER A 183 6.13 38.82 4.24
C SER A 183 6.67 37.46 4.63
N SER A 184 7.88 37.45 5.19
CA SER A 184 8.51 36.18 5.62
C SER A 184 7.61 35.37 6.54
N GLY A 185 7.44 34.07 6.24
CA GLY A 185 6.63 33.12 6.98
C GLY A 185 5.12 33.17 6.68
N ALA A 186 4.67 34.07 5.79
CA ALA A 186 3.26 34.13 5.39
C ALA A 186 2.86 32.88 4.61
N HIS A 187 1.74 32.29 4.96
CA HIS A 187 1.20 31.12 4.26
C HIS A 187 -0.29 30.89 4.51
N THR A 188 -0.92 30.17 3.60
CA THR A 188 -2.24 29.57 3.77
C THR A 188 -2.07 28.06 3.83
N THR A 189 -2.67 27.40 4.81
CA THR A 189 -2.68 25.93 4.93
C THR A 189 -4.09 25.42 4.78
N ILE A 190 -4.26 24.33 4.02
CA ILE A 190 -5.51 23.59 3.91
C ILE A 190 -5.26 22.11 4.21
N THR A 191 -6.14 21.51 5.01
CA THR A 191 -6.17 20.07 5.21
C THR A 191 -7.26 19.47 4.36
N ILE A 192 -6.86 18.68 3.35
CA ILE A 192 -7.78 17.94 2.47
C ILE A 192 -8.18 16.64 3.16
N THR A 193 -9.47 16.40 3.25
CA THR A 193 -10.07 15.20 3.84
C THR A 193 -11.12 14.61 2.89
N LYS A 194 -11.69 13.47 3.24
CA LYS A 194 -12.82 12.89 2.49
C LYS A 194 -14.08 13.78 2.48
N ALA A 195 -14.19 14.69 3.46
CA ALA A 195 -15.30 15.64 3.56
C ALA A 195 -15.04 16.96 2.79
N THR A 196 -13.82 17.18 2.30
CA THR A 196 -13.49 18.33 1.46
C THR A 196 -14.23 18.19 0.12
N PRO A 197 -14.88 19.26 -0.41
CA PRO A 197 -15.49 19.23 -1.74
C PRO A 197 -14.49 18.71 -2.79
N SER A 198 -14.98 17.91 -3.73
CA SER A 198 -14.14 17.34 -4.81
C SER A 198 -13.52 18.41 -5.71
N THR A 199 -14.08 19.60 -5.72
CA THR A 199 -13.57 20.76 -6.44
C THR A 199 -13.61 21.99 -5.54
N LEU A 200 -12.49 22.66 -5.43
CA LEU A 200 -12.36 23.99 -4.83
C LEU A 200 -11.72 24.93 -5.84
N HIS A 201 -12.13 26.18 -5.82
CA HIS A 201 -11.52 27.25 -6.60
C HIS A 201 -10.62 28.08 -5.70
N TYR A 202 -9.59 28.71 -6.24
CA TYR A 202 -8.73 29.61 -5.48
C TYR A 202 -8.60 30.97 -6.16
N GLN A 203 -8.35 31.98 -5.33
CA GLN A 203 -8.11 33.35 -5.77
C GLN A 203 -7.28 34.08 -4.73
#